data_7dcaa5aedc78d45e7f738f644301eaef
#
_entry.id   7dcaa5aedc78d45e7f738f644301eaef
#
_cell.length_a   1.000
_cell.length_b   1.000
_cell.length_c   1.000
_cell.angle_alpha   90.00
_cell.angle_beta   90.00
_cell.angle_gamma   90.00
#
_symmetry.space_group_name_H-M   'P 1'
#
loop_
_entity.id
_entity.type
_entity.pdbx_description
1 polymer ?
#
loop_
_entity_poly.entity_id
_entity_poly.type
_entity_poly.pdbx_seq_one_letter_code
_entity_poly.pdbx_strand_id
1 'polypeptide(L)'
;KRLTTPETINRCTLYACSNSMTIQTSAGFPYNKYKGATGKHQIFEQDENTLLYRFRDNTISRRVQAEMNQIETLAYQGIRTASVFTVAAKDEIRKKEKVEVGGTRAFAMCPVSLVLAHRKNFHAASAALAGVRGNLSMKVGFNPFSREGDELYKYMAEVGTHGWDLDFKAFDSTTPKKLFEQVPIFFDGLYEALDPHYKPEDHVMRTTLYKHIIEPFYAIGSRVYKASTGQPSGEPGTAIDNSIMNKIINLYCYYKLAT
;
A
#
# COMPACT_ATOMS: atom_id res chain seq x y z
N LYS A 1 13.85 9.45 1.23
CA LYS A 1 14.68 8.95 0.12
C LYS A 1 13.84 8.05 -0.80
N ARG A 2 13.94 8.25 -2.11
CA ARG A 2 13.43 7.31 -3.12
C ARG A 2 14.30 6.05 -3.12
N LEU A 3 13.68 4.86 -3.15
CA LEU A 3 14.42 3.60 -3.15
C LEU A 3 15.03 3.28 -4.51
N THR A 4 16.15 2.59 -4.52
CA THR A 4 16.68 1.93 -5.72
C THR A 4 15.84 0.70 -6.08
N THR A 5 15.97 0.19 -7.29
CA THR A 5 15.22 -1.01 -7.72
C THR A 5 15.52 -2.23 -6.83
N PRO A 6 16.78 -2.56 -6.48
CA PRO A 6 17.06 -3.64 -5.52
C PRO A 6 16.43 -3.43 -4.13
N GLU A 7 16.47 -2.21 -3.57
CA GLU A 7 15.82 -1.90 -2.29
C GLU A 7 14.29 -2.04 -2.36
N THR A 8 13.70 -1.78 -3.53
CA THR A 8 12.25 -1.90 -3.75
C THR A 8 11.79 -3.35 -3.67
N ILE A 9 12.57 -4.28 -4.19
CA ILE A 9 12.27 -5.72 -4.17
C ILE A 9 12.56 -6.31 -2.79
N ASN A 10 13.72 -6.02 -2.23
CA ASN A 10 14.21 -6.59 -0.99
C ASN A 10 13.77 -5.75 0.22
N ARG A 11 14.63 -4.91 0.70
CA ARG A 11 14.35 -3.92 1.75
C ARG A 11 15.43 -2.84 1.73
N CYS A 12 15.10 -1.67 2.20
CA CYS A 12 16.11 -0.64 2.44
C CYS A 12 16.75 -0.86 3.81
N THR A 13 18.05 -1.08 3.82
CA THR A 13 18.83 -1.30 5.06
C THR A 13 18.87 -0.08 5.98
N LEU A 14 18.61 1.10 5.45
CA LEU A 14 18.55 2.36 6.23
C LEU A 14 17.31 2.45 7.13
N TYR A 15 16.27 1.63 6.87
CA TYR A 15 15.03 1.66 7.63
C TYR A 15 14.74 0.26 8.20
N ALA A 16 14.89 0.11 9.51
CA ALA A 16 14.70 -1.16 10.20
C ALA A 16 13.33 -1.82 9.95
N CYS A 17 12.28 -1.01 9.77
CA CYS A 17 10.91 -1.46 9.47
C CYS A 17 10.63 -1.64 7.97
N SER A 18 11.63 -1.53 7.10
CA SER A 18 11.48 -1.83 5.67
C SER A 18 11.46 -3.35 5.46
N ASN A 19 10.39 -3.85 4.84
CA ASN A 19 10.21 -5.27 4.53
C ASN A 19 10.44 -5.56 3.05
N SER A 20 10.97 -6.75 2.75
CA SER A 20 11.00 -7.27 1.39
C SER A 20 9.60 -7.48 0.84
N MET A 21 9.49 -7.47 -0.49
CA MET A 21 8.23 -7.77 -1.15
C MET A 21 7.90 -9.27 -1.00
N THR A 22 6.65 -9.60 -0.72
CA THR A 22 6.18 -11.00 -0.64
C THR A 22 6.17 -11.63 -2.02
N ILE A 23 7.07 -12.60 -2.26
CA ILE A 23 7.27 -13.24 -3.56
C ILE A 23 6.23 -14.33 -3.86
N GLN A 24 5.70 -15.02 -2.85
CA GLN A 24 4.71 -16.09 -3.02
C GLN A 24 3.32 -15.61 -3.44
N THR A 25 3.08 -14.31 -3.48
CA THR A 25 1.78 -13.75 -3.87
C THR A 25 1.66 -13.55 -5.38
N SER A 26 0.42 -13.37 -5.86
CA SER A 26 0.12 -13.10 -7.28
C SER A 26 0.90 -11.91 -7.82
N ALA A 27 1.27 -11.99 -9.08
CA ALA A 27 1.89 -10.87 -9.83
C ALA A 27 0.87 -9.83 -10.32
N GLY A 28 -0.44 -10.10 -10.19
CA GLY A 28 -1.51 -9.26 -10.71
C GLY A 28 -1.61 -9.26 -12.24
N PHE A 29 -2.61 -8.54 -12.77
CA PHE A 29 -2.84 -8.42 -14.20
C PHE A 29 -1.82 -7.48 -14.88
N PRO A 30 -1.33 -7.78 -16.10
CA PRO A 30 -1.65 -8.95 -16.91
C PRO A 30 -0.80 -10.21 -16.60
N TYR A 31 0.16 -10.11 -15.71
CA TYR A 31 1.20 -11.11 -15.49
C TYR A 31 0.66 -12.46 -14.99
N ASN A 32 -0.41 -12.44 -14.21
CA ASN A 32 -1.09 -13.65 -13.74
C ASN A 32 -1.87 -14.41 -14.84
N LYS A 33 -1.94 -13.85 -16.06
CA LYS A 33 -2.59 -14.49 -17.22
C LYS A 33 -1.61 -15.18 -18.16
N TYR A 34 -0.31 -15.01 -17.97
CA TYR A 34 0.67 -15.74 -18.77
C TYR A 34 0.65 -17.22 -18.40
N LYS A 35 0.77 -18.09 -19.43
CA LYS A 35 0.79 -19.55 -19.25
C LYS A 35 1.91 -19.94 -18.30
N GLY A 36 1.55 -20.65 -17.22
CA GLY A 36 2.48 -21.03 -16.18
C GLY A 36 2.82 -19.94 -15.14
N ALA A 37 2.28 -18.72 -15.25
CA ALA A 37 2.54 -17.61 -14.32
C ALA A 37 1.60 -17.70 -13.12
N THR A 38 2.01 -18.38 -12.07
CA THR A 38 1.22 -18.53 -10.83
C THR A 38 1.58 -17.53 -9.74
N GLY A 39 2.69 -16.80 -9.86
CA GLY A 39 3.13 -15.85 -8.83
C GLY A 39 4.38 -15.07 -9.22
N LYS A 40 4.84 -14.23 -8.30
CA LYS A 40 6.02 -13.37 -8.50
C LYS A 40 7.34 -14.13 -8.59
N HIS A 41 7.41 -15.38 -8.13
CA HIS A 41 8.59 -16.26 -8.26
C HIS A 41 9.03 -16.49 -9.72
N GLN A 42 8.15 -16.23 -10.70
CA GLN A 42 8.50 -16.27 -12.12
C GLN A 42 9.19 -14.98 -12.60
N ILE A 43 9.01 -13.92 -11.86
CA ILE A 43 9.60 -12.60 -12.16
C ILE A 43 10.90 -12.43 -11.42
N PHE A 44 10.98 -12.96 -10.20
CA PHE A 44 12.12 -12.81 -9.30
C PHE A 44 12.74 -14.15 -8.97
N GLU A 45 14.05 -14.14 -8.77
CA GLU A 45 14.81 -15.26 -8.21
C GLU A 45 15.63 -14.78 -7.04
N GLN A 46 15.92 -15.67 -6.10
CA GLN A 46 16.80 -15.41 -4.99
C GLN A 46 18.24 -15.79 -5.39
N ASP A 47 19.17 -14.87 -5.20
CA ASP A 47 20.58 -15.13 -5.36
C ASP A 47 21.07 -16.01 -4.20
N GLU A 48 21.73 -17.12 -4.51
CA GLU A 48 22.15 -18.14 -3.52
C GLU A 48 23.20 -17.62 -2.53
N ASN A 49 24.04 -16.67 -2.94
CA ASN A 49 25.12 -16.13 -2.10
C ASN A 49 24.64 -14.99 -1.21
N THR A 50 23.83 -14.08 -1.75
CA THR A 50 23.40 -12.87 -1.04
C THR A 50 22.04 -13.03 -0.39
N LEU A 51 21.28 -14.06 -0.74
CA LEU A 51 19.89 -14.29 -0.36
C LEU A 51 18.93 -13.13 -0.74
N LEU A 52 19.38 -12.23 -1.59
CA LEU A 52 18.56 -11.12 -2.09
C LEU A 52 17.84 -11.53 -3.36
N TYR A 53 16.63 -11.00 -3.53
CA TYR A 53 15.86 -11.19 -4.75
C TYR A 53 16.33 -10.22 -5.84
N ARG A 54 16.41 -10.75 -7.07
CA ARG A 54 16.66 -9.99 -8.30
C ARG A 54 15.66 -10.39 -9.38
N PHE A 55 15.54 -9.59 -10.42
CA PHE A 55 14.77 -9.97 -11.59
C PHE A 55 15.42 -11.16 -12.29
N ARG A 56 14.61 -12.14 -12.69
CA ARG A 56 15.04 -13.24 -13.59
C ARG A 56 15.37 -12.66 -14.96
N ASP A 57 16.28 -13.34 -15.66
CA ASP A 57 16.53 -13.03 -17.07
C ASP A 57 15.53 -13.78 -17.96
N ASN A 58 14.30 -13.25 -18.03
CA ASN A 58 13.23 -13.76 -18.90
C ASN A 58 12.34 -12.63 -19.40
N THR A 59 11.50 -12.94 -20.39
CA THR A 59 10.63 -11.98 -21.08
C THR A 59 9.65 -11.30 -20.13
N ILE A 60 9.09 -12.02 -19.15
CA ILE A 60 8.10 -11.47 -18.20
C ILE A 60 8.79 -10.45 -17.31
N SER A 61 9.95 -10.77 -16.78
CA SER A 61 10.73 -9.86 -15.91
C SER A 61 11.13 -8.57 -16.63
N ARG A 62 11.62 -8.69 -17.89
CA ARG A 62 11.95 -7.51 -18.72
C ARG A 62 10.72 -6.64 -18.97
N ARG A 63 9.55 -7.25 -19.20
CA ARG A 63 8.30 -6.52 -19.39
C ARG A 63 7.87 -5.79 -18.10
N VAL A 64 7.96 -6.44 -16.94
CA VAL A 64 7.66 -5.81 -15.65
C VAL A 64 8.55 -4.59 -15.41
N GLN A 65 9.85 -4.71 -15.68
CA GLN A 65 10.79 -3.60 -15.53
C GLN A 65 10.48 -2.44 -16.48
N ALA A 66 10.21 -2.76 -17.75
CA ALA A 66 9.86 -1.75 -18.75
C ALA A 66 8.57 -1.01 -18.36
N GLU A 67 7.54 -1.73 -17.92
CA GLU A 67 6.27 -1.13 -17.50
C GLU A 67 6.43 -0.31 -16.21
N MET A 68 7.19 -0.78 -15.22
CA MET A 68 7.52 0.00 -14.03
C MET A 68 8.18 1.34 -14.39
N ASN A 69 9.18 1.31 -15.28
CA ASN A 69 9.87 2.51 -15.72
C ASN A 69 8.94 3.44 -16.51
N GLN A 70 8.08 2.90 -17.35
CA GLN A 70 7.07 3.67 -18.08
C GLN A 70 6.07 4.35 -17.13
N ILE A 71 5.57 3.63 -16.12
CA ILE A 71 4.67 4.19 -15.09
C ILE A 71 5.33 5.39 -14.42
N GLU A 72 6.59 5.27 -14.00
CA GLU A 72 7.31 6.36 -13.34
C GLU A 72 7.58 7.55 -14.29
N THR A 73 8.04 7.28 -15.51
CA THR A 73 8.35 8.33 -16.50
C THR A 73 7.09 9.15 -16.83
N LEU A 74 5.98 8.50 -17.07
CA LEU A 74 4.72 9.17 -17.36
C LEU A 74 4.14 9.87 -16.13
N ALA A 75 4.33 9.29 -14.93
CA ALA A 75 3.90 9.94 -13.69
C ALA A 75 4.62 11.27 -13.43
N TYR A 76 5.90 11.41 -13.77
CA TYR A 76 6.60 12.71 -13.73
C TYR A 76 6.01 13.75 -14.69
N GLN A 77 5.37 13.31 -15.76
CA GLN A 77 4.67 14.17 -16.72
C GLN A 77 3.20 14.43 -16.30
N GLY A 78 2.76 13.93 -15.15
CA GLY A 78 1.37 14.01 -14.70
C GLY A 78 0.42 13.06 -15.46
N ILE A 79 0.95 12.16 -16.28
CA ILE A 79 0.20 11.24 -17.13
C ILE A 79 0.05 9.91 -16.40
N ARG A 80 -1.20 9.52 -16.15
CA ARG A 80 -1.54 8.22 -15.55
C ARG A 80 -1.57 7.13 -16.61
N THR A 81 -0.91 6.01 -16.34
CA THR A 81 -1.03 4.78 -17.14
C THR A 81 -2.29 3.98 -16.80
N ALA A 82 -2.64 3.00 -17.62
CA ALA A 82 -3.78 2.11 -17.38
C ALA A 82 -3.31 0.86 -16.61
N SER A 83 -3.22 0.93 -15.29
CA SER A 83 -2.99 -0.24 -14.43
C SER A 83 -4.32 -0.80 -13.94
N VAL A 84 -4.51 -2.12 -14.04
CA VAL A 84 -5.77 -2.79 -13.74
C VAL A 84 -5.59 -3.77 -12.58
N PHE A 85 -6.38 -3.61 -11.54
CA PHE A 85 -6.44 -4.53 -10.41
C PHE A 85 -7.33 -5.73 -10.75
N THR A 86 -6.88 -6.94 -10.47
CA THR A 86 -7.71 -8.15 -10.63
C THR A 86 -8.42 -8.44 -9.31
N VAL A 87 -9.73 -8.56 -9.36
CA VAL A 87 -10.54 -8.89 -8.19
C VAL A 87 -10.69 -10.41 -8.06
N ALA A 88 -10.46 -10.93 -6.87
CA ALA A 88 -10.66 -12.33 -6.51
C ALA A 88 -11.40 -12.43 -5.17
N ALA A 89 -12.13 -13.52 -4.99
CA ALA A 89 -12.70 -13.87 -3.71
C ALA A 89 -11.59 -14.26 -2.73
N LYS A 90 -11.72 -13.85 -1.47
CA LYS A 90 -10.78 -14.18 -0.41
C LYS A 90 -11.06 -15.61 0.08
N ASP A 91 -10.03 -16.44 0.08
CA ASP A 91 -10.12 -17.79 0.65
C ASP A 91 -10.04 -17.70 2.17
N GLU A 92 -11.21 -17.71 2.83
CA GLU A 92 -11.34 -17.58 4.27
C GLU A 92 -12.57 -18.34 4.80
N ILE A 93 -12.47 -18.85 6.03
CA ILE A 93 -13.60 -19.48 6.72
C ILE A 93 -14.61 -18.40 7.12
N ARG A 94 -15.87 -18.60 6.72
CA ARG A 94 -16.98 -17.68 7.00
C ARG A 94 -18.18 -18.44 7.56
N LYS A 95 -19.03 -17.74 8.32
CA LYS A 95 -20.33 -18.27 8.75
C LYS A 95 -21.18 -18.60 7.50
N LYS A 96 -21.85 -19.75 7.52
CA LYS A 96 -22.61 -20.29 6.39
C LYS A 96 -23.65 -19.28 5.87
N GLU A 97 -24.37 -18.61 6.77
CA GLU A 97 -25.40 -17.62 6.44
C GLU A 97 -24.82 -16.44 5.63
N LYS A 98 -23.56 -16.07 5.87
CA LYS A 98 -22.89 -15.01 5.09
C LYS A 98 -22.47 -15.51 3.70
N VAL A 99 -22.11 -16.78 3.57
CA VAL A 99 -21.75 -17.36 2.28
C VAL A 99 -22.98 -17.49 1.38
N GLU A 100 -24.11 -17.93 1.93
CA GLU A 100 -25.36 -18.13 1.21
C GLU A 100 -25.92 -16.81 0.59
N VAL A 101 -25.67 -15.67 1.23
CA VAL A 101 -26.07 -14.35 0.70
C VAL A 101 -24.97 -13.68 -0.14
N GLY A 102 -23.95 -14.43 -0.57
CA GLY A 102 -22.83 -13.87 -1.36
C GLY A 102 -21.90 -12.95 -0.58
N GLY A 103 -21.86 -13.07 0.75
CA GLY A 103 -21.04 -12.23 1.65
C GLY A 103 -19.56 -12.62 1.71
N THR A 104 -19.01 -13.32 0.70
CA THR A 104 -17.58 -13.57 0.58
C THR A 104 -16.84 -12.27 0.32
N ARG A 105 -15.81 -11.98 1.10
CA ARG A 105 -15.00 -10.79 0.87
C ARG A 105 -14.19 -10.93 -0.41
N ALA A 106 -14.08 -9.85 -1.16
CA ALA A 106 -13.20 -9.75 -2.31
C ALA A 106 -11.93 -8.97 -1.94
N PHE A 107 -10.85 -9.22 -2.65
CA PHE A 107 -9.65 -8.40 -2.59
C PHE A 107 -9.15 -8.08 -4.00
N ALA A 108 -8.52 -6.94 -4.13
CA ALA A 108 -8.00 -6.45 -5.39
C ALA A 108 -6.48 -6.68 -5.45
N MET A 109 -6.02 -7.42 -6.44
CA MET A 109 -4.60 -7.70 -6.66
C MET A 109 -3.98 -6.61 -7.53
N CYS A 110 -3.02 -5.88 -6.98
CA CYS A 110 -2.27 -4.85 -7.69
C CYS A 110 -1.28 -5.48 -8.71
N PRO A 111 -1.15 -4.92 -9.92
CA PRO A 111 -0.08 -5.30 -10.84
C PRO A 111 1.30 -5.10 -10.21
N VAL A 112 2.20 -6.07 -10.37
CA VAL A 112 3.53 -6.01 -9.74
C VAL A 112 4.36 -4.82 -10.22
N SER A 113 4.21 -4.38 -11.46
CA SER A 113 4.85 -3.16 -11.99
C SER A 113 4.43 -1.90 -11.22
N LEU A 114 3.14 -1.77 -10.91
CA LEU A 114 2.62 -0.68 -10.07
C LEU A 114 3.05 -0.82 -8.61
N VAL A 115 3.06 -2.06 -8.06
CA VAL A 115 3.59 -2.33 -6.71
C VAL A 115 5.03 -1.84 -6.59
N LEU A 116 5.89 -2.13 -7.57
CA LEU A 116 7.28 -1.70 -7.58
C LEU A 116 7.41 -0.19 -7.70
N ALA A 117 6.67 0.44 -8.62
CA ALA A 117 6.68 1.90 -8.78
C ALA A 117 6.22 2.60 -7.49
N HIS A 118 5.16 2.09 -6.84
CA HIS A 118 4.67 2.62 -5.59
C HIS A 118 5.68 2.44 -4.45
N ARG A 119 6.19 1.22 -4.24
CA ARG A 119 7.19 0.95 -3.19
C ARG A 119 8.43 1.82 -3.34
N LYS A 120 8.92 2.00 -4.56
CA LYS A 120 10.11 2.82 -4.86
C LYS A 120 9.95 4.26 -4.38
N ASN A 121 8.75 4.80 -4.43
CA ASN A 121 8.46 6.20 -4.16
C ASN A 121 7.82 6.48 -2.78
N PHE A 122 7.25 5.47 -2.12
CA PHE A 122 6.55 5.64 -0.83
C PHE A 122 7.04 4.75 0.30
N HIS A 123 7.63 3.58 0.00
CA HIS A 123 7.95 2.61 1.04
C HIS A 123 9.00 3.10 2.05
N ALA A 124 9.93 3.97 1.66
CA ALA A 124 10.89 4.56 2.59
C ALA A 124 10.19 5.40 3.67
N ALA A 125 9.23 6.25 3.28
CA ALA A 125 8.44 7.04 4.23
C ALA A 125 7.54 6.14 5.09
N SER A 126 6.90 5.14 4.50
CA SER A 126 6.09 4.15 5.23
C SER A 126 6.91 3.41 6.28
N ALA A 127 8.13 2.98 5.93
CA ALA A 127 9.05 2.31 6.85
C ALA A 127 9.54 3.24 7.97
N ALA A 128 9.79 4.51 7.66
CA ALA A 128 10.15 5.52 8.65
C ALA A 128 9.01 5.74 9.65
N LEU A 129 7.77 5.91 9.19
CA LEU A 129 6.58 6.02 10.04
C LEU A 129 6.41 4.78 10.94
N ALA A 130 6.54 3.58 10.38
CA ALA A 130 6.49 2.35 11.16
C ALA A 130 7.64 2.26 12.18
N GLY A 131 8.82 2.78 11.88
CA GLY A 131 9.97 2.80 12.78
C GLY A 131 9.79 3.69 14.02
N VAL A 132 9.01 4.77 13.90
CA VAL A 132 8.73 5.69 15.00
C VAL A 132 7.33 5.52 15.59
N ARG A 133 6.66 4.40 15.32
CA ARG A 133 5.28 4.12 15.76
C ARG A 133 5.06 4.23 17.27
N GLY A 134 6.09 4.03 18.06
CA GLY A 134 6.04 4.23 19.52
C GLY A 134 5.54 5.64 19.89
N ASN A 135 6.00 6.64 19.14
CA ASN A 135 5.71 8.06 19.37
C ASN A 135 4.53 8.60 18.53
N LEU A 136 3.92 7.74 17.70
CA LEU A 136 2.80 8.12 16.85
C LEU A 136 1.49 7.49 17.33
N SER A 137 0.37 8.14 17.00
CA SER A 137 -0.95 7.54 17.17
C SER A 137 -1.22 6.38 16.18
N MET A 138 -0.49 6.34 15.06
CA MET A 138 -0.54 5.25 14.09
C MET A 138 0.37 4.10 14.53
N LYS A 139 -0.20 2.91 14.75
CA LYS A 139 0.49 1.74 15.29
C LYS A 139 0.71 0.61 14.27
N VAL A 140 0.91 0.97 12.98
CA VAL A 140 1.16 -0.04 11.93
C VAL A 140 2.44 -0.82 12.22
N GLY A 141 2.34 -2.14 12.19
CA GLY A 141 3.44 -3.05 12.54
C GLY A 141 3.65 -3.25 14.05
N PHE A 142 2.72 -2.77 14.87
CA PHE A 142 2.70 -2.99 16.31
C PHE A 142 2.53 -4.48 16.66
N ASN A 143 3.34 -4.95 17.61
CA ASN A 143 3.24 -6.31 18.13
C ASN A 143 2.67 -6.29 19.56
N PRO A 144 1.39 -6.69 19.77
CA PRO A 144 0.76 -6.67 21.08
C PRO A 144 1.36 -7.67 22.07
N PHE A 145 2.09 -8.68 21.59
CA PHE A 145 2.73 -9.71 22.41
C PHE A 145 4.19 -9.40 22.78
N SER A 146 4.66 -8.21 22.43
CA SER A 146 6.00 -7.72 22.77
C SER A 146 5.94 -6.62 23.83
N ARG A 147 7.11 -6.09 24.21
CA ARG A 147 7.23 -4.92 25.07
C ARG A 147 6.42 -3.70 24.57
N GLU A 148 6.20 -3.60 23.26
CA GLU A 148 5.37 -2.54 22.69
C GLU A 148 3.91 -2.58 23.24
N GLY A 149 3.38 -3.78 23.52
CA GLY A 149 2.07 -3.96 24.14
C GLY A 149 1.99 -3.38 25.55
N ASP A 150 3.00 -3.66 26.36
CA ASP A 150 3.11 -3.11 27.72
C ASP A 150 3.28 -1.58 27.73
N GLU A 151 4.12 -1.06 26.82
CA GLU A 151 4.33 0.39 26.65
C GLU A 151 3.05 1.10 26.22
N LEU A 152 2.30 0.55 25.28
CA LEU A 152 1.01 1.10 24.88
C LEU A 152 -0.02 1.07 26.00
N TYR A 153 -0.10 -0.04 26.75
CA TYR A 153 -0.99 -0.15 27.90
C TYR A 153 -0.69 0.92 28.96
N LYS A 154 0.59 1.10 29.31
CA LYS A 154 1.03 2.11 30.29
C LYS A 154 0.67 3.52 29.82
N TYR A 155 0.97 3.84 28.56
CA TYR A 155 0.61 5.13 27.96
C TYR A 155 -0.91 5.39 28.03
N MET A 156 -1.72 4.40 27.68
CA MET A 156 -3.19 4.57 27.75
C MET A 156 -3.68 4.72 29.18
N ALA A 157 -3.13 3.97 30.13
CA ALA A 157 -3.50 4.04 31.55
C ALA A 157 -3.13 5.39 32.19
N GLU A 158 -2.02 6.02 31.76
CA GLU A 158 -1.62 7.36 32.18
C GLU A 158 -2.59 8.43 31.67
N VAL A 159 -3.14 8.26 30.44
CA VAL A 159 -4.11 9.19 29.86
C VAL A 159 -5.48 9.09 30.57
N GLY A 160 -5.88 7.87 30.94
CA GLY A 160 -7.13 7.63 31.65
C GLY A 160 -7.58 6.17 31.59
N THR A 161 -8.58 5.85 32.44
CA THR A 161 -9.16 4.52 32.55
C THR A 161 -10.43 4.32 31.69
N HIS A 162 -10.91 5.39 31.07
CA HIS A 162 -12.08 5.38 30.19
C HIS A 162 -11.64 5.65 28.75
N GLY A 163 -12.07 4.82 27.82
CA GLY A 163 -11.73 4.91 26.41
C GLY A 163 -12.88 4.51 25.50
N TRP A 164 -12.72 4.78 24.24
CA TRP A 164 -13.64 4.39 23.18
C TRP A 164 -12.94 3.42 22.24
N ASP A 165 -13.60 2.32 21.93
CA ASP A 165 -13.21 1.39 20.87
C ASP A 165 -14.14 1.61 19.68
N LEU A 166 -13.57 1.96 18.54
CA LEU A 166 -14.31 2.29 17.33
C LEU A 166 -13.82 1.45 16.16
N ASP A 167 -14.75 0.85 15.40
CA ASP A 167 -14.48 0.15 14.17
C ASP A 167 -15.33 0.72 13.03
N PHE A 168 -14.72 0.84 11.85
CA PHE A 168 -15.41 1.33 10.65
C PHE A 168 -16.09 0.19 9.91
N LYS A 169 -17.35 0.35 9.63
CA LYS A 169 -18.07 -0.58 8.74
C LYS A 169 -17.66 -0.33 7.30
N ALA A 170 -17.06 -1.35 6.66
CA ALA A 170 -16.68 -1.33 5.25
C ALA A 170 -15.83 -0.09 4.87
N PHE A 171 -14.78 0.19 5.65
CA PHE A 171 -13.90 1.36 5.47
C PHE A 171 -13.40 1.53 4.05
N ASP A 172 -12.98 0.44 3.42
CA ASP A 172 -12.50 0.37 2.04
C ASP A 172 -13.52 0.83 0.98
N SER A 173 -14.82 0.64 1.27
CA SER A 173 -15.91 0.98 0.33
C SER A 173 -16.58 2.31 0.65
N THR A 174 -16.49 2.78 1.91
CA THR A 174 -17.22 3.96 2.39
C THR A 174 -16.35 5.21 2.49
N THR A 175 -15.03 5.06 2.40
CA THR A 175 -14.09 6.18 2.50
C THR A 175 -14.24 7.15 1.32
N PRO A 176 -14.48 8.45 1.59
CA PRO A 176 -14.65 9.44 0.53
C PRO A 176 -13.35 9.66 -0.28
N LYS A 177 -13.50 9.84 -1.60
CA LYS A 177 -12.37 10.13 -2.50
C LYS A 177 -11.50 11.29 -2.00
N LYS A 178 -12.10 12.38 -1.51
CA LYS A 178 -11.39 13.55 -0.99
C LYS A 178 -10.44 13.23 0.16
N LEU A 179 -10.73 12.20 0.94
CA LEU A 179 -9.88 11.75 2.02
C LEU A 179 -8.65 10.99 1.47
N PHE A 180 -8.85 10.15 0.46
CA PHE A 180 -7.74 9.49 -0.25
C PHE A 180 -6.79 10.50 -0.92
N GLU A 181 -7.32 11.59 -1.45
CA GLU A 181 -6.52 12.66 -2.07
C GLU A 181 -5.57 13.35 -1.07
N GLN A 182 -5.81 13.23 0.25
CA GLN A 182 -4.92 13.79 1.28
C GLN A 182 -3.69 12.90 1.53
N VAL A 183 -3.75 11.62 1.22
CA VAL A 183 -2.64 10.68 1.50
C VAL A 183 -1.36 11.04 0.72
N PRO A 184 -1.38 11.23 -0.61
CA PRO A 184 -0.19 11.65 -1.35
C PRO A 184 0.32 13.04 -0.91
N ILE A 185 -0.57 13.95 -0.50
CA ILE A 185 -0.19 15.27 0.03
C ILE A 185 0.58 15.10 1.35
N PHE A 186 0.10 14.24 2.25
CA PHE A 186 0.81 13.92 3.49
C PHE A 186 2.20 13.33 3.22
N PHE A 187 2.31 12.36 2.33
CA PHE A 187 3.61 11.78 1.98
C PHE A 187 4.55 12.81 1.35
N ASP A 188 4.02 13.66 0.49
CA ASP A 188 4.82 14.69 -0.17
C ASP A 188 5.37 15.70 0.83
N GLY A 189 4.55 16.20 1.75
CA GLY A 189 4.99 17.07 2.84
C GLY A 189 6.02 16.40 3.76
N LEU A 190 5.90 15.09 3.98
CA LEU A 190 6.89 14.33 4.75
C LEU A 190 8.24 14.25 4.02
N TYR A 191 8.23 14.04 2.70
CA TYR A 191 9.45 14.05 1.89
C TYR A 191 10.05 15.46 1.81
N GLU A 192 9.25 16.49 1.59
CA GLU A 192 9.70 17.89 1.58
C GLU A 192 10.40 18.27 2.89
N ALA A 193 9.84 17.85 4.02
CA ALA A 193 10.38 18.17 5.35
C ALA A 193 11.65 17.37 5.71
N LEU A 194 11.81 16.14 5.20
CA LEU A 194 12.80 15.19 5.74
C LEU A 194 13.81 14.68 4.69
N ASP A 195 13.54 14.85 3.40
CA ASP A 195 14.46 14.36 2.35
C ASP A 195 15.28 15.52 1.78
N PRO A 196 16.61 15.58 2.04
CA PRO A 196 17.46 16.65 1.51
C PRO A 196 17.58 16.64 -0.01
N HIS A 197 17.10 15.58 -0.67
CA HIS A 197 17.07 15.43 -2.13
C HIS A 197 15.67 15.61 -2.72
N TYR A 198 14.71 16.13 -1.92
CA TYR A 198 13.37 16.42 -2.41
C TYR A 198 13.40 17.40 -3.59
N LYS A 199 12.52 17.16 -4.55
CA LYS A 199 12.31 18.02 -5.70
C LYS A 199 10.82 18.28 -5.88
N PRO A 200 10.40 19.51 -6.22
CA PRO A 200 8.98 19.85 -6.46
C PRO A 200 8.31 18.96 -7.53
N GLU A 201 9.07 18.51 -8.54
CA GLU A 201 8.58 17.62 -9.60
C GLU A 201 8.14 16.26 -9.05
N ASP A 202 8.69 15.83 -7.91
CA ASP A 202 8.32 14.59 -7.23
C ASP A 202 6.87 14.64 -6.73
N HIS A 203 6.33 15.83 -6.43
CA HIS A 203 4.91 16.01 -6.08
C HIS A 203 4.00 15.56 -7.21
N VAL A 204 4.27 15.97 -8.45
CA VAL A 204 3.48 15.58 -9.63
C VAL A 204 3.52 14.07 -9.81
N MET A 205 4.68 13.47 -9.68
CA MET A 205 4.87 12.03 -9.79
C MET A 205 4.08 11.28 -8.72
N ARG A 206 4.21 11.65 -7.43
CA ARG A 206 3.53 10.98 -6.32
C ARG A 206 2.01 11.08 -6.42
N THR A 207 1.49 12.28 -6.70
CA THR A 207 0.05 12.49 -6.87
C THR A 207 -0.50 11.71 -8.06
N THR A 208 0.28 11.60 -9.16
CA THR A 208 -0.11 10.82 -10.34
C THR A 208 -0.10 9.31 -10.07
N LEU A 209 0.87 8.80 -9.33
CA LEU A 209 0.88 7.39 -8.90
C LEU A 209 -0.35 7.07 -8.03
N TYR A 210 -0.73 7.96 -7.12
CA TYR A 210 -1.94 7.76 -6.29
C TYR A 210 -3.26 7.76 -7.07
N LYS A 211 -3.33 8.36 -8.25
CA LYS A 211 -4.53 8.28 -9.12
C LYS A 211 -4.88 6.83 -9.48
N HIS A 212 -3.91 5.90 -9.48
CA HIS A 212 -4.18 4.47 -9.68
C HIS A 212 -4.97 3.84 -8.52
N ILE A 213 -4.81 4.38 -7.31
CA ILE A 213 -5.46 3.91 -6.08
C ILE A 213 -6.79 4.65 -5.87
N ILE A 214 -6.80 5.95 -6.11
CA ILE A 214 -7.99 6.82 -5.90
C ILE A 214 -9.11 6.53 -6.91
N GLU A 215 -8.76 6.18 -8.15
CA GLU A 215 -9.70 5.87 -9.23
C GLU A 215 -9.28 4.55 -9.92
N PRO A 216 -9.32 3.41 -9.20
CA PRO A 216 -8.79 2.16 -9.72
C PRO A 216 -9.62 1.61 -10.88
N PHE A 217 -8.95 0.89 -11.79
CA PHE A 217 -9.59 -0.01 -12.73
C PHE A 217 -9.60 -1.41 -12.17
N TYR A 218 -10.75 -2.06 -12.17
CA TYR A 218 -10.94 -3.44 -11.69
C TYR A 218 -11.30 -4.38 -12.82
N ALA A 219 -10.54 -5.45 -12.99
CA ALA A 219 -10.94 -6.58 -13.83
C ALA A 219 -11.73 -7.58 -12.99
N ILE A 220 -13.00 -7.79 -13.37
CA ILE A 220 -13.91 -8.74 -12.74
C ILE A 220 -14.48 -9.63 -13.86
N GLY A 221 -14.10 -10.92 -13.86
CA GLY A 221 -14.39 -11.82 -14.95
C GLY A 221 -13.79 -11.32 -16.28
N SER A 222 -14.61 -11.09 -17.29
CA SER A 222 -14.22 -10.58 -18.61
C SER A 222 -14.37 -9.07 -18.78
N ARG A 223 -14.75 -8.34 -17.74
CA ARG A 223 -15.04 -6.89 -17.81
C ARG A 223 -14.08 -6.08 -17.00
N VAL A 224 -13.85 -4.82 -17.43
CA VAL A 224 -13.08 -3.83 -16.68
C VAL A 224 -14.02 -2.70 -16.26
N TYR A 225 -13.94 -2.36 -14.98
CA TYR A 225 -14.73 -1.30 -14.36
C TYR A 225 -13.77 -0.22 -13.83
N LYS A 226 -14.15 1.05 -13.99
CA LYS A 226 -13.50 2.17 -13.30
C LYS A 226 -14.32 2.47 -12.03
N ALA A 227 -13.68 2.46 -10.87
CA ALA A 227 -14.28 2.95 -9.65
C ALA A 227 -13.95 4.43 -9.43
N SER A 228 -14.90 5.16 -8.84
CA SER A 228 -14.71 6.57 -8.45
C SER A 228 -14.53 6.76 -6.95
N THR A 229 -14.62 5.68 -6.19
CA THR A 229 -14.47 5.64 -4.72
C THR A 229 -14.01 4.25 -4.31
N GLY A 230 -13.60 4.12 -3.05
CA GLY A 230 -13.15 2.86 -2.49
C GLY A 230 -11.65 2.63 -2.68
N GLN A 231 -11.09 1.80 -1.81
CA GLN A 231 -9.67 1.46 -1.80
C GLN A 231 -9.44 0.05 -2.36
N PRO A 232 -8.53 -0.13 -3.32
CA PRO A 232 -8.12 -1.46 -3.73
C PRO A 232 -7.31 -2.13 -2.61
N SER A 233 -7.92 -3.06 -1.87
CA SER A 233 -7.37 -3.65 -0.64
C SER A 233 -6.00 -4.35 -0.79
N GLY A 234 -5.55 -4.61 -2.00
CA GLY A 234 -4.21 -5.19 -2.29
C GLY A 234 -3.21 -4.17 -2.83
N GLU A 235 -3.45 -2.88 -2.67
CA GLU A 235 -2.45 -1.87 -2.97
C GLU A 235 -1.31 -1.89 -1.91
N PRO A 236 -0.09 -1.43 -2.23
CA PRO A 236 1.07 -1.60 -1.36
C PRO A 236 1.05 -0.81 -0.05
N GLY A 237 0.26 0.27 0.03
CA GLY A 237 0.20 1.21 1.15
C GLY A 237 -0.98 1.03 2.09
N THR A 238 -1.92 0.11 1.82
CA THR A 238 -3.24 0.00 2.46
C THR A 238 -3.24 0.28 3.98
N ALA A 239 -2.35 -0.32 4.74
CA ALA A 239 -2.35 -0.18 6.21
C ALA A 239 -1.93 1.23 6.67
N ILE A 240 -0.92 1.81 6.03
CA ILE A 240 -0.43 3.17 6.34
C ILE A 240 -1.46 4.20 5.87
N ASP A 241 -1.97 4.05 4.67
CA ASP A 241 -2.96 4.96 4.07
C ASP A 241 -4.22 5.02 4.92
N ASN A 242 -4.73 3.86 5.35
CA ASN A 242 -5.87 3.78 6.26
C ASN A 242 -5.58 4.45 7.60
N SER A 243 -4.37 4.31 8.13
CA SER A 243 -3.97 4.95 9.38
C SER A 243 -3.89 6.47 9.26
N ILE A 244 -3.38 6.99 8.14
CA ILE A 244 -3.35 8.42 7.84
C ILE A 244 -4.79 8.95 7.74
N MET A 245 -5.63 8.31 6.95
CA MET A 245 -7.02 8.70 6.77
C MET A 245 -7.82 8.66 8.07
N ASN A 246 -7.64 7.60 8.87
CA ASN A 246 -8.26 7.48 10.18
C ASN A 246 -7.83 8.63 11.11
N LYS A 247 -6.54 8.98 11.11
CA LYS A 247 -6.05 10.13 11.90
C LYS A 247 -6.69 11.44 11.44
N ILE A 248 -6.82 11.67 10.14
CA ILE A 248 -7.48 12.87 9.60
C ILE A 248 -8.96 12.92 10.04
N ILE A 249 -9.68 11.81 9.94
CA ILE A 249 -11.09 11.73 10.37
C ILE A 249 -11.22 12.07 11.86
N ASN A 250 -10.41 11.46 12.73
CA ASN A 250 -10.47 11.69 14.16
C ASN A 250 -10.16 13.16 14.51
N LEU A 251 -9.15 13.77 13.88
CA LEU A 251 -8.83 15.17 14.09
C LEU A 251 -9.97 16.08 13.59
N TYR A 252 -10.53 15.79 12.43
CA TYR A 252 -11.66 16.55 11.91
C TYR A 252 -12.88 16.49 12.85
N CYS A 253 -13.24 15.30 13.33
CA CYS A 253 -14.33 15.13 14.28
C CYS A 253 -14.04 15.88 15.60
N TYR A 254 -12.83 15.77 16.13
CA TYR A 254 -12.43 16.46 17.34
C TYR A 254 -12.61 17.97 17.21
N TYR A 255 -12.05 18.58 16.16
CA TYR A 255 -12.16 20.03 15.96
C TYR A 255 -13.60 20.50 15.70
N LYS A 256 -14.43 19.66 15.06
CA LYS A 256 -15.84 19.99 14.84
C LYS A 256 -16.71 19.91 16.10
N LEU A 257 -16.33 19.05 17.05
CA LEU A 257 -17.07 18.91 18.31
C LEU A 257 -16.55 19.81 19.42
N ALA A 258 -15.29 20.26 19.34
CA ALA A 258 -14.65 21.13 20.31
C ALA A 258 -14.92 22.65 20.05
N THR A 259 -15.49 22.99 18.88
CA THR A 259 -15.93 24.35 18.50
C THR A 259 -17.44 24.48 18.59
#